data_18f57cf06d3cde5d18f865172d1a784b
#
_entry.id   18f57cf06d3cde5d18f865172d1a784b
#
_cell.length_a   1.000
_cell.length_b   1.000
_cell.length_c   1.000
_cell.angle_alpha   90.00
_cell.angle_beta   90.00
_cell.angle_gamma   90.00
#
_symmetry.space_group_name_H-M   'P 1'
#
loop_
_entity.id
_entity.type
_entity.pdbx_description
1 polymer ?
#
loop_
_entity_poly.entity_id
_entity_poly.type
_entity_poly.pdbx_seq_one_letter_code
_entity_poly.pdbx_strand_id
1 'polypeptide(L)'
;FILKGRNSPGEDLSVSLFREYLRLKTVHPDPDYDAALRFLDRIADELELPMRKIEEHWKYDAFSAFKDAEGNIYARGSQDMKCVTIQYIQAVRRLKAEGRKVMRTVHLMFVPDEEVGGHKGMETFVKHPEFQKLNIGFALDEGLANPGDAFTVFYGERNPWWITIHCPGSPGHGSRFVENTAAEKLVSVNVMQPVNKNRLNTSECFTLGDVTTVNMTMVKGGVAYNVIPAEMDVSFDLRIPPTVNLQEFERQIKEWCKEAGEDVTYEFAQKHMNQNLTSTEENDPWWSAFSAACKAMNITLEKEIFPAATDSRFIRAVGIPAIGFSPMNRTPILLHDHNEYLNEHVFLKGISVFERLISALTSVPAFPDEA
;
A
#
# COMPACT_ATOMS: atom_id res chain seq x y z
N PHE A 1 -22.56 31.50 -28.76
CA PHE A 1 -22.35 30.13 -28.22
C PHE A 1 -23.72 29.47 -28.00
N ILE A 2 -24.02 28.38 -28.69
CA ILE A 2 -25.30 27.66 -28.53
C ILE A 2 -24.96 26.30 -27.93
N LEU A 3 -25.12 26.17 -26.63
CA LEU A 3 -25.09 24.90 -25.93
C LEU A 3 -26.34 24.08 -26.32
N LYS A 4 -26.18 23.01 -27.08
CA LYS A 4 -27.28 22.07 -27.38
C LYS A 4 -27.41 21.05 -26.25
N GLY A 5 -27.94 21.45 -25.09
CA GLY A 5 -28.42 20.53 -24.04
C GLY A 5 -29.92 20.23 -24.21
N ARG A 6 -30.39 19.10 -23.71
CA ARG A 6 -31.84 18.84 -23.58
C ARG A 6 -32.40 19.75 -22.49
N ASN A 7 -32.85 20.94 -22.87
CA ASN A 7 -33.39 21.91 -21.96
C ASN A 7 -34.85 21.62 -21.62
N SER A 8 -35.18 21.71 -20.34
CA SER A 8 -36.55 21.94 -19.93
C SER A 8 -36.93 23.39 -20.37
N PRO A 9 -38.07 23.64 -20.96
CA PRO A 9 -38.47 25.00 -21.38
C PRO A 9 -38.44 25.96 -20.17
N GLY A 10 -37.58 27.01 -20.27
CA GLY A 10 -37.45 28.04 -19.25
C GLY A 10 -36.34 27.87 -18.22
N GLU A 11 -35.53 26.84 -18.27
CA GLU A 11 -34.37 26.69 -17.37
C GLU A 11 -33.13 27.41 -17.90
N ASP A 12 -32.37 28.09 -17.03
CA ASP A 12 -31.08 28.70 -17.37
C ASP A 12 -30.07 27.62 -17.81
N LEU A 13 -29.29 27.95 -18.86
CA LEU A 13 -28.30 26.99 -19.43
C LEU A 13 -27.24 26.55 -18.42
N SER A 14 -26.82 27.45 -17.53
CA SER A 14 -25.85 27.13 -16.47
C SER A 14 -26.43 26.14 -15.47
N VAL A 15 -27.73 26.27 -15.16
CA VAL A 15 -28.44 25.36 -14.28
C VAL A 15 -28.57 23.98 -14.94
N SER A 16 -28.90 23.95 -16.22
CA SER A 16 -29.00 22.69 -16.99
C SER A 16 -27.64 21.97 -17.04
N LEU A 17 -26.54 22.67 -17.30
CA LEU A 17 -25.19 22.15 -17.32
C LEU A 17 -24.76 21.61 -15.94
N PHE A 18 -25.04 22.37 -14.90
CA PHE A 18 -24.76 21.95 -13.52
C PHE A 18 -25.50 20.67 -13.14
N ARG A 19 -26.79 20.59 -13.51
CA ARG A 19 -27.62 19.39 -13.28
C ARG A 19 -27.15 18.19 -14.08
N GLU A 20 -26.59 18.40 -15.28
CA GLU A 20 -25.96 17.35 -16.08
C GLU A 20 -24.75 16.78 -15.34
N TYR A 21 -23.85 17.67 -14.86
CA TYR A 21 -22.65 17.25 -14.13
C TYR A 21 -22.99 16.54 -12.81
N LEU A 22 -24.01 17.01 -12.08
CA LEU A 22 -24.48 16.37 -10.84
C LEU A 22 -25.01 14.94 -11.03
N ARG A 23 -25.46 14.59 -12.23
CA ARG A 23 -25.94 13.22 -12.54
C ARG A 23 -24.82 12.22 -12.81
N LEU A 24 -23.60 12.69 -13.00
CA LEU A 24 -22.43 11.82 -13.15
C LEU A 24 -22.06 11.23 -11.79
N LYS A 25 -22.05 9.91 -11.71
CA LYS A 25 -21.76 9.21 -10.45
C LYS A 25 -20.26 9.15 -10.21
N THR A 26 -19.72 10.16 -9.55
CA THR A 26 -18.28 10.24 -9.17
C THR A 26 -18.01 9.95 -7.70
N VAL A 27 -18.96 9.29 -7.03
CA VAL A 27 -18.87 8.95 -5.61
C VAL A 27 -18.48 7.49 -5.42
N HIS A 28 -17.63 7.22 -4.41
CA HIS A 28 -17.32 5.86 -4.01
C HIS A 28 -18.59 5.10 -3.55
N PRO A 29 -18.63 3.76 -3.69
CA PRO A 29 -17.51 2.88 -4.01
C PRO A 29 -17.29 2.61 -5.51
N ASP A 30 -18.06 3.21 -6.40
CA ASP A 30 -18.01 2.91 -7.84
C ASP A 30 -18.17 4.20 -8.67
N PRO A 31 -17.11 5.05 -8.73
CA PRO A 31 -17.13 6.30 -9.47
C PRO A 31 -16.97 6.06 -10.97
N ASP A 32 -17.89 6.63 -11.78
CA ASP A 32 -17.74 6.68 -13.24
C ASP A 32 -16.90 7.91 -13.66
N TYR A 33 -15.58 7.79 -13.48
CA TYR A 33 -14.66 8.86 -13.90
C TYR A 33 -14.59 9.05 -15.41
N ASP A 34 -14.83 7.99 -16.19
CA ASP A 34 -14.86 8.08 -17.65
C ASP A 34 -16.00 8.95 -18.15
N ALA A 35 -17.19 8.84 -17.55
CA ALA A 35 -18.31 9.73 -17.86
C ALA A 35 -18.00 11.18 -17.47
N ALA A 36 -17.34 11.39 -16.33
CA ALA A 36 -16.93 12.72 -15.89
C ALA A 36 -15.87 13.31 -16.82
N LEU A 37 -14.87 12.55 -17.25
CA LEU A 37 -13.86 13.00 -18.20
C LEU A 37 -14.45 13.35 -19.55
N ARG A 38 -15.33 12.51 -20.11
CA ARG A 38 -16.04 12.82 -21.37
C ARG A 38 -16.87 14.09 -21.28
N PHE A 39 -17.50 14.35 -20.14
CA PHE A 39 -18.24 15.58 -19.90
C PHE A 39 -17.31 16.79 -19.92
N LEU A 40 -16.18 16.73 -19.21
CA LEU A 40 -15.21 17.84 -19.11
C LEU A 40 -14.48 18.07 -20.44
N ASP A 41 -14.12 17.00 -21.18
CA ASP A 41 -13.54 17.10 -22.53
C ASP A 41 -14.47 17.90 -23.47
N ARG A 42 -15.77 17.57 -23.46
CA ARG A 42 -16.76 18.31 -24.26
C ARG A 42 -16.84 19.79 -23.88
N ILE A 43 -16.78 20.12 -22.60
CA ILE A 43 -16.79 21.51 -22.13
C ILE A 43 -15.48 22.23 -22.49
N ALA A 44 -14.35 21.55 -22.40
CA ALA A 44 -13.05 22.10 -22.80
C ALA A 44 -13.02 22.41 -24.30
N ASP A 45 -13.51 21.51 -25.14
CA ASP A 45 -13.65 21.70 -26.60
C ASP A 45 -14.60 22.85 -26.94
N GLU A 46 -15.75 22.94 -26.26
CA GLU A 46 -16.72 24.04 -26.42
C GLU A 46 -16.13 25.41 -26.06
N LEU A 47 -15.20 25.44 -25.10
CA LEU A 47 -14.55 26.66 -24.63
C LEU A 47 -13.23 26.96 -25.34
N GLU A 48 -12.80 26.09 -26.26
CA GLU A 48 -11.47 26.14 -26.92
C GLU A 48 -10.33 26.21 -25.89
N LEU A 49 -10.50 25.51 -24.75
CA LEU A 49 -9.51 25.46 -23.68
C LEU A 49 -8.75 24.13 -23.75
N PRO A 50 -7.41 24.14 -23.62
CA PRO A 50 -6.66 22.90 -23.53
C PRO A 50 -6.99 22.21 -22.21
N MET A 51 -7.60 21.05 -22.27
CA MET A 51 -7.75 20.19 -21.10
C MET A 51 -6.44 19.44 -20.87
N ARG A 52 -5.79 19.70 -19.72
CA ARG A 52 -4.64 18.91 -19.28
C ARG A 52 -5.15 17.75 -18.45
N LYS A 53 -5.09 16.57 -19.02
CA LYS A 53 -5.18 15.32 -18.25
C LYS A 53 -3.86 15.14 -17.52
N ILE A 54 -3.90 14.74 -16.24
CA ILE A 54 -2.70 14.45 -15.43
C ILE A 54 -1.95 13.20 -15.95
N GLU A 55 -2.40 12.61 -17.04
CA GLU A 55 -1.82 11.49 -17.77
C GLU A 55 -0.48 11.79 -18.48
N GLU A 56 0.00 13.04 -18.48
CA GLU A 56 1.23 13.47 -19.18
C GLU A 56 2.53 12.79 -18.70
N HIS A 57 2.49 12.00 -17.63
CA HIS A 57 3.65 11.29 -17.09
C HIS A 57 3.76 9.83 -17.56
N TRP A 58 2.73 9.27 -18.18
CA TRP A 58 2.74 7.93 -18.70
C TRP A 58 3.16 7.89 -20.17
N LYS A 59 4.08 6.98 -20.52
CA LYS A 59 4.49 6.72 -21.92
C LYS A 59 3.30 6.25 -22.78
N TYR A 60 2.37 5.50 -22.16
CA TYR A 60 1.12 5.00 -22.73
C TYR A 60 0.01 5.25 -21.73
N ASP A 61 -1.26 5.29 -22.20
CA ASP A 61 -2.42 5.38 -21.31
C ASP A 61 -2.38 4.28 -20.24
N ALA A 62 -2.51 4.68 -18.97
CA ALA A 62 -2.42 3.80 -17.80
C ALA A 62 -3.43 2.65 -17.78
N PHE A 63 -4.49 2.72 -18.58
CA PHE A 63 -5.56 1.73 -18.67
C PHE A 63 -5.64 1.04 -20.03
N SER A 64 -4.72 1.34 -20.95
CA SER A 64 -4.71 0.74 -22.29
C SER A 64 -4.21 -0.70 -22.32
N ALA A 65 -3.47 -1.14 -21.30
CA ALA A 65 -2.75 -2.42 -21.29
C ALA A 65 -1.88 -2.60 -22.55
N PHE A 66 -1.25 -1.51 -23.00
CA PHE A 66 -0.42 -1.50 -24.20
C PHE A 66 0.77 -2.45 -24.05
N LYS A 67 0.96 -3.32 -25.04
CA LYS A 67 2.13 -4.20 -25.12
C LYS A 67 3.08 -3.71 -26.20
N ASP A 68 4.34 -3.40 -25.83
CA ASP A 68 5.38 -2.99 -26.76
C ASP A 68 6.00 -4.19 -27.51
N ALA A 69 6.94 -3.90 -28.41
CA ALA A 69 7.62 -4.91 -29.22
C ALA A 69 8.52 -5.84 -28.38
N GLU A 70 9.00 -5.38 -27.24
CA GLU A 70 9.80 -6.14 -26.26
C GLU A 70 8.94 -7.03 -25.35
N GLY A 71 7.62 -6.94 -25.48
CA GLY A 71 6.64 -7.70 -24.69
C GLY A 71 6.32 -7.09 -23.33
N ASN A 72 6.67 -5.82 -23.08
CA ASN A 72 6.29 -5.13 -21.84
C ASN A 72 4.85 -4.64 -21.93
N ILE A 73 4.04 -5.01 -20.93
CA ILE A 73 2.63 -4.65 -20.85
C ILE A 73 2.51 -3.49 -19.84
N TYR A 74 2.23 -2.30 -20.34
CA TYR A 74 2.12 -1.08 -19.56
C TYR A 74 0.67 -0.88 -19.12
N ALA A 75 0.45 -0.87 -17.81
CA ALA A 75 -0.82 -0.49 -17.20
C ALA A 75 -0.70 -0.31 -15.70
N ARG A 76 -1.58 0.49 -15.10
CA ARG A 76 -1.80 0.48 -13.65
C ARG A 76 -2.34 -0.91 -13.22
N GLY A 77 -1.69 -1.51 -12.22
CA GLY A 77 -2.00 -2.87 -11.77
C GLY A 77 -1.24 -3.97 -12.53
N SER A 78 -0.33 -3.62 -13.44
CA SER A 78 0.49 -4.61 -14.15
C SER A 78 1.47 -5.32 -13.21
N GLN A 79 1.93 -4.65 -12.14
CA GLN A 79 2.72 -5.22 -11.06
C GLN A 79 1.89 -5.37 -9.77
N ASP A 80 1.06 -4.38 -9.44
CA ASP A 80 0.32 -4.25 -8.17
C ASP A 80 -1.18 -4.19 -8.43
N MET A 81 -1.93 -5.30 -8.23
CA MET A 81 -1.46 -6.70 -8.28
C MET A 81 -2.33 -7.53 -9.22
N LYS A 82 -2.93 -6.91 -10.27
CA LYS A 82 -3.81 -7.65 -11.23
C LYS A 82 -3.08 -8.81 -11.91
N CYS A 83 -1.76 -8.69 -12.12
CA CYS A 83 -0.94 -9.78 -12.66
C CYS A 83 -0.98 -11.02 -11.74
N VAL A 84 -0.79 -10.83 -10.43
CA VAL A 84 -0.79 -11.91 -9.43
C VAL A 84 -2.16 -12.57 -9.36
N THR A 85 -3.24 -11.77 -9.36
CA THR A 85 -4.61 -12.26 -9.42
C THR A 85 -4.83 -13.23 -10.59
N ILE A 86 -4.43 -12.82 -11.80
CA ILE A 86 -4.60 -13.68 -13.00
C ILE A 86 -3.67 -14.87 -12.96
N GLN A 87 -2.44 -14.71 -12.44
CA GLN A 87 -1.51 -15.83 -12.26
C GLN A 87 -2.08 -16.91 -11.33
N TYR A 88 -2.69 -16.55 -10.20
CA TYR A 88 -3.39 -17.50 -9.31
C TYR A 88 -4.53 -18.22 -10.03
N ILE A 89 -5.40 -17.48 -10.71
CA ILE A 89 -6.54 -18.06 -11.43
C ILE A 89 -6.05 -19.07 -12.49
N GLN A 90 -5.02 -18.71 -13.25
CA GLN A 90 -4.49 -19.60 -14.31
C GLN A 90 -3.74 -20.81 -13.71
N ALA A 91 -3.02 -20.65 -12.62
CA ALA A 91 -2.39 -21.77 -11.92
C ALA A 91 -3.43 -22.79 -11.43
N VAL A 92 -4.50 -22.31 -10.78
CA VAL A 92 -5.61 -23.18 -10.33
C VAL A 92 -6.32 -23.85 -11.53
N ARG A 93 -6.52 -23.13 -12.64
CA ARG A 93 -7.09 -23.74 -13.87
C ARG A 93 -6.22 -24.88 -14.42
N ARG A 94 -4.89 -24.70 -14.46
CA ARG A 94 -3.95 -25.74 -14.92
C ARG A 94 -3.99 -26.95 -14.02
N LEU A 95 -3.89 -26.77 -12.71
CA LEU A 95 -3.96 -27.85 -11.72
C LEU A 95 -5.27 -28.66 -11.85
N LYS A 96 -6.40 -27.95 -12.05
CA LYS A 96 -7.70 -28.60 -12.26
C LYS A 96 -7.74 -29.38 -13.58
N ALA A 97 -7.22 -28.82 -14.68
CA ALA A 97 -7.18 -29.46 -15.98
C ALA A 97 -6.30 -30.73 -16.00
N GLU A 98 -5.19 -30.73 -15.20
CA GLU A 98 -4.33 -31.89 -15.01
C GLU A 98 -4.94 -32.95 -14.09
N GLY A 99 -6.11 -32.73 -13.52
CA GLY A 99 -6.75 -33.65 -12.56
C GLY A 99 -5.97 -33.78 -11.24
N ARG A 100 -5.16 -32.80 -10.88
CA ARG A 100 -4.40 -32.77 -9.64
C ARG A 100 -5.32 -32.76 -8.43
N LYS A 101 -5.20 -33.78 -7.58
CA LYS A 101 -5.88 -33.79 -6.28
C LYS A 101 -5.06 -32.97 -5.28
N VAL A 102 -5.71 -32.02 -4.67
CA VAL A 102 -5.16 -31.24 -3.54
C VAL A 102 -5.68 -31.82 -2.23
N MET A 103 -4.84 -31.88 -1.21
CA MET A 103 -5.25 -32.37 0.12
C MET A 103 -5.91 -31.27 0.96
N ARG A 104 -5.59 -30.01 0.70
CA ARG A 104 -6.16 -28.85 1.37
C ARG A 104 -7.02 -28.04 0.41
N THR A 105 -8.07 -27.43 0.91
CA THR A 105 -8.93 -26.54 0.13
C THR A 105 -8.17 -25.26 -0.23
N VAL A 106 -8.29 -24.81 -1.46
CA VAL A 106 -7.76 -23.52 -1.93
C VAL A 106 -8.90 -22.50 -1.96
N HIS A 107 -8.74 -21.42 -1.21
CA HIS A 107 -9.63 -20.27 -1.24
C HIS A 107 -8.97 -19.14 -2.02
N LEU A 108 -9.64 -18.59 -3.02
CA LEU A 108 -9.24 -17.35 -3.68
C LEU A 108 -10.08 -16.22 -3.06
N MET A 109 -9.42 -15.37 -2.29
CA MET A 109 -10.07 -14.23 -1.61
C MET A 109 -9.83 -12.95 -2.40
N PHE A 110 -10.92 -12.23 -2.69
CA PHE A 110 -10.90 -10.93 -3.35
C PHE A 110 -11.57 -9.95 -2.39
N VAL A 111 -10.81 -9.06 -1.85
CA VAL A 111 -11.28 -8.09 -0.85
C VAL A 111 -11.18 -6.67 -1.39
N PRO A 112 -12.07 -5.77 -1.00
CA PRO A 112 -11.96 -4.35 -1.36
C PRO A 112 -10.98 -3.63 -0.45
N ASP A 113 -10.60 -2.38 -0.80
CA ASP A 113 -10.05 -1.39 0.12
C ASP A 113 -8.58 -1.60 0.50
N GLU A 114 -7.86 -2.57 -0.08
CA GLU A 114 -6.46 -2.85 0.25
C GLU A 114 -5.62 -1.59 0.05
N GLU A 115 -5.68 -0.94 -1.12
CA GLU A 115 -4.92 0.24 -1.54
C GLU A 115 -5.15 1.51 -0.68
N VAL A 116 -6.17 1.50 0.14
CA VAL A 116 -6.53 2.60 1.05
C VAL A 116 -6.57 2.16 2.52
N GLY A 117 -5.91 1.05 2.83
CA GLY A 117 -5.64 0.58 4.18
C GLY A 117 -6.37 -0.67 4.64
N GLY A 118 -7.23 -1.30 3.81
CA GLY A 118 -7.87 -2.59 4.08
C GLY A 118 -8.89 -2.62 5.23
N HIS A 119 -9.28 -1.45 5.76
CA HIS A 119 -10.11 -1.36 6.97
C HIS A 119 -11.53 -1.90 6.78
N LYS A 120 -12.12 -1.67 5.59
CA LYS A 120 -13.45 -2.18 5.23
C LYS A 120 -13.38 -3.57 4.58
N GLY A 121 -12.20 -3.94 4.07
CA GLY A 121 -11.90 -5.22 3.45
C GLY A 121 -11.40 -6.25 4.47
N MET A 122 -10.14 -6.62 4.37
CA MET A 122 -9.55 -7.73 5.13
C MET A 122 -9.60 -7.51 6.65
N GLU A 123 -9.38 -6.29 7.16
CA GLU A 123 -9.46 -6.03 8.60
C GLU A 123 -10.83 -6.37 9.19
N THR A 124 -11.89 -6.08 8.47
CA THR A 124 -13.26 -6.44 8.87
C THR A 124 -13.52 -7.93 8.66
N PHE A 125 -13.05 -8.48 7.54
CA PHE A 125 -13.33 -9.86 7.15
C PHE A 125 -12.67 -10.88 8.08
N VAL A 126 -11.43 -10.67 8.54
CA VAL A 126 -10.76 -11.61 9.47
C VAL A 126 -11.49 -11.75 10.82
N LYS A 127 -12.32 -10.77 11.19
CA LYS A 127 -13.16 -10.77 12.40
C LYS A 127 -14.52 -11.42 12.16
N HIS A 128 -14.90 -11.67 10.89
CA HIS A 128 -16.20 -12.17 10.53
C HIS A 128 -16.29 -13.69 10.71
N PRO A 129 -17.44 -14.25 11.19
CA PRO A 129 -17.61 -15.70 11.37
C PRO A 129 -17.40 -16.51 10.10
N GLU A 130 -17.67 -15.96 8.91
CA GLU A 130 -17.43 -16.67 7.65
C GLU A 130 -15.94 -16.87 7.37
N PHE A 131 -15.06 -15.92 7.76
CA PHE A 131 -13.62 -16.10 7.65
C PHE A 131 -13.14 -17.27 8.54
N GLN A 132 -13.65 -17.35 9.77
CA GLN A 132 -13.31 -18.44 10.69
C GLN A 132 -13.73 -19.81 10.14
N LYS A 133 -14.90 -19.90 9.46
CA LYS A 133 -15.39 -21.13 8.82
C LYS A 133 -14.50 -21.61 7.67
N LEU A 134 -13.71 -20.73 7.05
CA LEU A 134 -12.77 -21.12 5.99
C LEU A 134 -11.64 -22.00 6.51
N ASN A 135 -11.38 -22.00 7.82
CA ASN A 135 -10.33 -22.78 8.49
C ASN A 135 -8.98 -22.67 7.77
N ILE A 136 -8.50 -21.45 7.61
CA ILE A 136 -7.30 -21.13 6.84
C ILE A 136 -6.05 -21.50 7.65
N GLY A 137 -5.20 -22.35 7.12
CA GLY A 137 -3.92 -22.71 7.73
C GLY A 137 -2.74 -21.87 7.26
N PHE A 138 -2.84 -21.29 6.05
CA PHE A 138 -1.76 -20.48 5.46
C PHE A 138 -2.33 -19.53 4.40
N ALA A 139 -1.78 -18.33 4.28
CA ALA A 139 -2.11 -17.37 3.25
C ALA A 139 -0.90 -17.03 2.37
N LEU A 140 -1.14 -16.91 1.08
CA LEU A 140 -0.19 -16.41 0.10
C LEU A 140 -0.77 -15.16 -0.52
N ASP A 141 -0.08 -14.06 -0.32
CA ASP A 141 -0.48 -12.71 -0.70
C ASP A 141 0.51 -12.14 -1.72
N GLU A 142 0.32 -10.90 -2.13
CA GLU A 142 1.21 -10.19 -3.04
C GLU A 142 2.55 -9.81 -2.38
N GLY A 143 3.54 -9.53 -3.22
CA GLY A 143 4.84 -8.99 -2.85
C GLY A 143 5.30 -7.95 -3.87
N LEU A 144 6.60 -7.72 -3.96
CA LEU A 144 7.19 -6.78 -4.90
C LEU A 144 7.92 -7.49 -6.04
N ALA A 145 8.10 -6.77 -7.14
CA ALA A 145 9.08 -7.12 -8.15
C ALA A 145 10.50 -7.09 -7.59
N ASN A 146 11.41 -7.86 -8.18
CA ASN A 146 12.84 -7.84 -7.86
C ASN A 146 13.61 -7.49 -9.15
N PRO A 147 14.46 -6.45 -9.14
CA PRO A 147 15.27 -6.08 -10.32
C PRO A 147 16.35 -7.11 -10.67
N GLY A 148 16.77 -7.91 -9.69
CA GLY A 148 17.78 -8.97 -9.84
C GLY A 148 17.22 -10.29 -10.34
N ASP A 149 18.04 -11.33 -10.21
CA ASP A 149 17.70 -12.70 -10.59
C ASP A 149 16.88 -13.43 -9.53
N ALA A 150 16.98 -13.00 -8.27
CA ALA A 150 16.24 -13.55 -7.15
C ALA A 150 14.77 -13.14 -7.16
N PHE A 151 14.00 -13.77 -6.28
CA PHE A 151 12.63 -13.40 -5.97
C PHE A 151 12.55 -13.00 -4.51
N THR A 152 11.89 -11.88 -4.21
CA THR A 152 11.72 -11.44 -2.84
C THR A 152 10.51 -12.11 -2.20
N VAL A 153 10.66 -12.55 -0.96
CA VAL A 153 9.60 -13.12 -0.16
C VAL A 153 9.47 -12.33 1.14
N PHE A 154 8.26 -11.88 1.44
CA PHE A 154 7.96 -11.05 2.59
C PHE A 154 7.28 -11.87 3.68
N TYR A 155 7.95 -12.00 4.82
CA TYR A 155 7.47 -12.78 5.97
C TYR A 155 6.94 -11.92 7.11
N GLY A 156 6.97 -10.62 6.97
CA GLY A 156 6.48 -9.60 7.89
C GLY A 156 6.37 -8.24 7.21
N GLU A 157 5.83 -7.27 7.90
CA GLU A 157 5.60 -5.91 7.39
C GLU A 157 5.94 -4.86 8.44
N ARG A 158 6.29 -3.65 7.99
CA ARG A 158 6.42 -2.51 8.89
C ARG A 158 5.06 -2.02 9.37
N ASN A 159 5.01 -1.54 10.62
CA ASN A 159 3.81 -0.93 11.19
C ASN A 159 3.70 0.52 10.76
N PRO A 160 2.64 0.91 10.03
CA PRO A 160 2.37 2.31 9.71
C PRO A 160 1.76 3.02 10.92
N TRP A 161 2.39 4.11 11.36
CA TRP A 161 1.85 5.06 12.31
C TRP A 161 1.78 6.43 11.67
N TRP A 162 0.61 7.04 11.73
CA TRP A 162 0.42 8.43 11.33
C TRP A 162 0.11 9.24 12.56
N ILE A 163 0.98 10.20 12.84
CA ILE A 163 0.92 11.00 14.06
C ILE A 163 0.87 12.48 13.72
N THR A 164 0.07 13.23 14.46
CA THR A 164 0.09 14.70 14.45
C THR A 164 0.56 15.18 15.81
N ILE A 165 1.52 16.07 15.83
CA ILE A 165 2.05 16.70 17.03
C ILE A 165 1.57 18.14 17.04
N HIS A 166 0.95 18.52 18.15
CA HIS A 166 0.39 19.85 18.40
C HIS A 166 1.36 20.66 19.24
N CYS A 167 1.80 21.79 18.71
CA CYS A 167 2.77 22.68 19.33
C CYS A 167 2.08 24.02 19.69
N PRO A 168 1.45 24.15 20.86
CA PRO A 168 0.94 25.43 21.34
C PRO A 168 2.07 26.35 21.75
N GLY A 169 1.88 27.68 21.64
CA GLY A 169 2.91 28.64 22.01
C GLY A 169 2.37 30.04 22.22
N SER A 170 3.23 30.94 22.69
CA SER A 170 2.88 32.32 22.90
C SER A 170 2.68 33.06 21.58
N PRO A 171 1.50 33.63 21.30
CA PRO A 171 1.27 34.44 20.12
C PRO A 171 1.82 35.83 20.27
N GLY A 172 2.05 36.54 19.14
CA GLY A 172 2.50 37.92 19.19
C GLY A 172 2.64 38.55 17.84
N HIS A 173 3.06 39.84 17.85
CA HIS A 173 3.40 40.55 16.64
C HIS A 173 4.82 40.19 16.20
N GLY A 174 5.05 39.88 14.93
CA GLY A 174 6.32 39.40 14.39
C GLY A 174 7.49 40.38 14.50
N SER A 175 7.26 41.65 14.87
CA SER A 175 8.31 42.64 15.16
C SER A 175 8.85 42.59 16.60
N ARG A 176 8.33 41.66 17.44
CA ARG A 176 8.74 41.54 18.85
C ARG A 176 9.51 40.24 19.06
N PHE A 177 10.37 40.21 20.07
CA PHE A 177 10.91 38.99 20.60
C PHE A 177 9.84 38.35 21.49
N VAL A 178 9.35 37.18 21.08
CA VAL A 178 8.36 36.39 21.81
C VAL A 178 9.01 35.05 22.12
N GLU A 179 9.05 34.70 23.37
CA GLU A 179 9.61 33.42 23.86
C GLU A 179 8.51 32.35 23.88
N ASN A 180 8.92 31.08 23.83
CA ASN A 180 8.05 29.90 23.92
C ASN A 180 7.00 29.89 22.79
N THR A 181 7.43 30.15 21.56
CA THR A 181 6.55 30.19 20.39
C THR A 181 6.23 28.77 19.90
N ALA A 182 5.09 28.63 19.25
CA ALA A 182 4.69 27.37 18.60
C ALA A 182 5.73 26.89 17.56
N ALA A 183 6.35 27.83 16.83
CA ALA A 183 7.35 27.52 15.81
C ALA A 183 8.66 26.99 16.43
N GLU A 184 9.11 27.51 17.57
CA GLU A 184 10.30 27.00 18.28
C GLU A 184 10.09 25.55 18.71
N LYS A 185 8.92 25.23 19.24
CA LYS A 185 8.58 23.86 19.64
C LYS A 185 8.49 22.93 18.43
N LEU A 186 7.87 23.37 17.33
CA LEU A 186 7.78 22.59 16.09
C LEU A 186 9.18 22.26 15.53
N VAL A 187 10.10 23.24 15.53
CA VAL A 187 11.49 23.02 15.10
C VAL A 187 12.19 22.02 16.02
N SER A 188 11.96 22.09 17.33
CA SER A 188 12.51 21.12 18.30
C SER A 188 12.00 19.70 18.06
N VAL A 189 10.71 19.56 17.74
CA VAL A 189 10.12 18.26 17.34
C VAL A 189 10.75 17.72 16.04
N ASN A 190 11.11 18.56 15.08
CA ASN A 190 11.69 18.13 13.81
C ASN A 190 13.09 17.47 13.97
N VAL A 191 13.79 17.66 15.07
CA VAL A 191 15.05 16.97 15.39
C VAL A 191 14.85 15.47 15.69
N MET A 192 13.61 15.01 15.81
CA MET A 192 13.24 13.61 16.05
C MET A 192 13.51 12.67 14.86
N GLN A 193 14.03 13.14 13.73
CA GLN A 193 14.34 12.25 12.61
C GLN A 193 15.42 11.24 13.03
N PRO A 194 15.05 9.96 13.22
CA PRO A 194 16.06 8.95 13.53
C PRO A 194 17.01 8.83 12.35
N VAL A 195 18.29 8.97 12.63
CA VAL A 195 19.39 8.93 11.66
C VAL A 195 19.63 7.48 11.17
N ASN A 196 18.57 6.81 10.71
CA ASN A 196 18.69 5.42 10.24
C ASN A 196 19.11 5.31 8.76
N LYS A 197 19.17 6.44 8.02
CA LYS A 197 19.74 6.43 6.66
C LYS A 197 21.16 5.86 6.60
N ASN A 198 21.93 6.02 7.67
CA ASN A 198 23.30 5.53 7.73
C ASN A 198 23.38 4.00 7.86
N ARG A 199 22.34 3.32 8.36
CA ARG A 199 22.32 1.85 8.46
C ARG A 199 22.15 1.19 7.09
N LEU A 200 21.45 1.80 6.13
CA LEU A 200 21.29 1.31 4.77
C LEU A 200 22.61 1.36 3.96
N ASN A 201 23.58 2.15 4.41
CA ASN A 201 24.90 2.32 3.78
C ASN A 201 26.01 1.53 4.46
N THR A 202 25.70 0.69 5.47
CA THR A 202 26.70 -0.18 6.12
C THR A 202 26.87 -1.48 5.32
N SER A 203 27.98 -2.16 5.55
CA SER A 203 28.28 -3.48 4.96
C SER A 203 27.37 -4.63 5.47
N GLU A 204 26.42 -4.33 6.33
CA GLU A 204 25.41 -5.24 6.80
C GLU A 204 24.23 -5.24 5.82
N CYS A 205 23.68 -6.42 5.52
CA CYS A 205 22.55 -6.61 4.58
C CYS A 205 21.23 -6.13 5.22
N PHE A 206 21.09 -4.81 5.44
CA PHE A 206 19.83 -4.21 5.86
C PHE A 206 19.01 -3.81 4.64
N THR A 207 17.76 -4.23 4.61
CA THR A 207 16.76 -3.77 3.64
C THR A 207 15.96 -2.59 4.23
N LEU A 208 15.17 -1.94 3.38
CA LEU A 208 14.29 -0.85 3.83
C LEU A 208 13.27 -1.31 4.89
N GLY A 209 12.90 -2.59 4.86
CA GLY A 209 12.00 -3.20 5.84
C GLY A 209 12.58 -3.30 7.24
N ASP A 210 13.91 -3.34 7.37
CA ASP A 210 14.62 -3.49 8.65
C ASP A 210 14.82 -2.18 9.42
N VAL A 211 14.48 -1.04 8.82
CA VAL A 211 14.72 0.28 9.41
C VAL A 211 13.43 1.05 9.65
N THR A 212 13.39 1.78 10.77
CA THR A 212 12.31 2.74 11.01
C THR A 212 12.52 3.98 10.15
N THR A 213 11.48 4.36 9.39
CA THR A 213 11.47 5.64 8.67
C THR A 213 10.50 6.61 9.34
N VAL A 214 10.89 7.88 9.38
CA VAL A 214 10.07 8.99 9.88
C VAL A 214 10.11 10.08 8.84
N ASN A 215 8.97 10.40 8.25
CA ASN A 215 8.85 11.43 7.23
C ASN A 215 7.82 12.46 7.65
N MET A 216 8.22 13.74 7.67
CA MET A 216 7.27 14.83 7.84
C MET A 216 6.40 14.94 6.59
N THR A 217 5.09 14.92 6.76
CA THR A 217 4.13 14.91 5.65
C THR A 217 3.28 16.17 5.59
N MET A 218 3.00 16.79 6.73
CA MET A 218 2.18 18.00 6.78
C MET A 218 2.69 18.97 7.85
N VAL A 219 2.55 20.26 7.58
CA VAL A 219 2.72 21.34 8.56
C VAL A 219 1.54 22.29 8.42
N LYS A 220 0.93 22.67 9.54
CA LYS A 220 -0.17 23.65 9.59
C LYS A 220 0.16 24.72 10.60
N GLY A 221 -0.31 25.95 10.37
CA GLY A 221 -0.18 27.08 11.29
C GLY A 221 0.10 28.37 10.57
N GLY A 222 -0.11 29.48 11.31
CA GLY A 222 0.05 30.83 10.78
C GLY A 222 -1.15 31.35 9.98
N VAL A 223 -1.39 32.65 10.08
CA VAL A 223 -2.51 33.35 9.41
C VAL A 223 -2.05 34.59 8.64
N ALA A 224 -0.93 35.22 9.02
CA ALA A 224 -0.36 36.39 8.38
C ALA A 224 1.15 36.51 8.64
N TYR A 225 1.86 37.16 7.75
CA TYR A 225 3.33 37.31 7.80
C TYR A 225 3.86 38.02 9.07
N ASN A 226 3.06 38.85 9.69
CA ASN A 226 3.44 39.62 10.89
C ASN A 226 2.79 39.12 12.18
N VAL A 227 2.18 37.94 12.16
CA VAL A 227 1.52 37.30 13.33
C VAL A 227 2.24 36.03 13.71
N ILE A 228 2.74 35.93 14.92
CA ILE A 228 3.24 34.71 15.53
C ILE A 228 2.03 33.87 15.96
N PRO A 229 1.84 32.66 15.42
CA PRO A 229 0.66 31.86 15.73
C PRO A 229 0.68 31.30 17.15
N ALA A 230 -0.51 31.09 17.72
CA ALA A 230 -0.67 30.45 19.03
C ALA A 230 -0.50 28.93 18.99
N GLU A 231 -0.58 28.32 17.80
CA GLU A 231 -0.49 26.88 17.62
C GLU A 231 0.07 26.56 16.23
N MET A 232 0.89 25.53 16.17
CA MET A 232 1.34 24.90 14.91
C MET A 232 1.30 23.38 15.06
N ASP A 233 0.87 22.71 13.97
CA ASP A 233 0.82 21.27 13.90
C ASP A 233 1.84 20.74 12.91
N VAL A 234 2.43 19.60 13.25
CA VAL A 234 3.25 18.84 12.32
C VAL A 234 2.83 17.38 12.31
N SER A 235 2.70 16.79 11.13
CA SER A 235 2.33 15.39 10.99
C SER A 235 3.45 14.58 10.34
N PHE A 236 3.56 13.32 10.80
CA PHE A 236 4.58 12.39 10.32
C PHE A 236 3.95 11.06 9.90
N ASP A 237 4.51 10.46 8.83
CA ASP A 237 4.36 9.04 8.50
C ASP A 237 5.57 8.29 9.07
N LEU A 238 5.29 7.38 9.99
CA LEU A 238 6.29 6.48 10.57
C LEU A 238 6.05 5.07 10.05
N ARG A 239 7.13 4.40 9.62
CA ARG A 239 7.12 2.99 9.23
C ARG A 239 8.10 2.24 10.12
N ILE A 240 7.58 1.39 11.00
CA ILE A 240 8.33 0.79 12.10
C ILE A 240 8.42 -0.71 11.88
N PRO A 241 9.63 -1.31 11.80
CA PRO A 241 9.80 -2.76 11.70
C PRO A 241 9.12 -3.52 12.84
N PRO A 242 8.59 -4.72 12.61
CA PRO A 242 8.00 -5.55 13.66
C PRO A 242 9.03 -6.04 14.69
N THR A 243 10.33 -5.91 14.39
CA THR A 243 11.45 -6.22 15.30
C THR A 243 11.73 -5.14 16.35
N VAL A 244 11.13 -3.94 16.17
CA VAL A 244 11.26 -2.83 17.13
C VAL A 244 10.19 -2.97 18.22
N ASN A 245 10.57 -2.74 19.48
CA ASN A 245 9.60 -2.67 20.57
C ASN A 245 8.72 -1.41 20.40
N LEU A 246 7.49 -1.61 19.98
CA LEU A 246 6.55 -0.52 19.63
C LEU A 246 6.15 0.32 20.85
N GLN A 247 6.02 -0.30 22.03
CA GLN A 247 5.69 0.41 23.29
C GLN A 247 6.83 1.33 23.70
N GLU A 248 8.06 0.83 23.58
CA GLU A 248 9.27 1.61 23.88
C GLU A 248 9.44 2.77 22.88
N PHE A 249 9.14 2.53 21.60
CA PHE A 249 9.19 3.56 20.58
C PHE A 249 8.16 4.67 20.83
N GLU A 250 6.93 4.30 21.24
CA GLU A 250 5.91 5.28 21.64
C GLU A 250 6.34 6.08 22.89
N ARG A 251 6.95 5.42 23.87
CA ARG A 251 7.51 6.12 25.04
C ARG A 251 8.56 7.15 24.63
N GLN A 252 9.41 6.81 23.68
CA GLN A 252 10.41 7.72 23.12
C GLN A 252 9.76 8.93 22.43
N ILE A 253 8.68 8.74 21.65
CA ILE A 253 7.92 9.84 21.04
C ILE A 253 7.38 10.78 22.12
N LYS A 254 6.83 10.23 23.20
CA LYS A 254 6.30 11.02 24.32
C LYS A 254 7.40 11.85 24.99
N GLU A 255 8.59 11.28 25.17
CA GLU A 255 9.75 12.00 25.73
C GLU A 255 10.17 13.13 24.80
N TRP A 256 10.29 12.90 23.51
CA TRP A 256 10.61 13.94 22.53
C TRP A 256 9.60 15.09 22.53
N CYS A 257 8.29 14.78 22.58
CA CYS A 257 7.27 15.83 22.71
C CYS A 257 7.49 16.66 23.98
N LYS A 258 7.77 16.01 25.11
CA LYS A 258 8.04 16.68 26.39
C LYS A 258 9.31 17.54 26.34
N GLU A 259 10.36 17.08 25.69
CA GLU A 259 11.61 17.87 25.49
C GLU A 259 11.36 19.12 24.64
N ALA A 260 10.44 19.05 23.66
CA ALA A 260 10.05 20.20 22.83
C ALA A 260 9.20 21.22 23.61
N GLY A 261 8.47 20.80 24.64
CA GLY A 261 7.65 21.63 25.52
C GLY A 261 6.67 20.80 26.36
N GLU A 262 6.49 21.18 27.63
CA GLU A 262 5.60 20.45 28.56
C GLU A 262 4.13 20.40 28.11
N ASP A 263 3.71 21.33 27.26
CA ASP A 263 2.37 21.48 26.68
C ASP A 263 2.25 20.90 25.25
N VAL A 264 3.33 20.34 24.70
CA VAL A 264 3.31 19.67 23.40
C VAL A 264 2.60 18.32 23.54
N THR A 265 1.59 18.12 22.70
CA THR A 265 0.77 16.90 22.69
C THR A 265 0.83 16.21 21.34
N TYR A 266 0.36 14.97 21.27
CA TYR A 266 0.25 14.26 20.01
C TYR A 266 -1.00 13.40 19.96
N GLU A 267 -1.45 13.12 18.74
CA GLU A 267 -2.52 12.16 18.46
C GLU A 267 -2.16 11.26 17.28
N PHE A 268 -2.68 10.05 17.28
CA PHE A 268 -2.54 9.11 16.17
C PHE A 268 -3.77 9.13 15.29
N ALA A 269 -3.60 9.46 14.01
CA ALA A 269 -4.60 9.20 12.99
C ALA A 269 -4.64 7.70 12.63
N GLN A 270 -3.49 7.03 12.70
CA GLN A 270 -3.34 5.59 12.49
C GLN A 270 -2.23 5.04 13.37
N LYS A 271 -2.47 3.87 13.98
CA LYS A 271 -1.47 3.19 14.82
C LYS A 271 -1.66 1.69 14.78
N HIS A 272 -0.75 1.00 14.13
CA HIS A 272 -0.73 -0.47 14.12
C HIS A 272 0.30 -1.00 15.11
N MET A 273 -0.07 -2.05 15.85
CA MET A 273 0.73 -2.64 16.93
C MET A 273 1.02 -4.13 16.68
N ASN A 274 0.94 -4.59 15.41
CA ASN A 274 1.15 -5.97 15.07
C ASN A 274 2.63 -6.27 14.82
N GLN A 275 3.21 -7.17 15.59
CA GLN A 275 4.60 -7.61 15.47
C GLN A 275 4.71 -9.07 15.01
N ASN A 276 3.61 -9.67 14.54
CA ASN A 276 3.60 -11.06 14.11
C ASN A 276 4.37 -11.24 12.80
N LEU A 277 5.29 -12.19 12.82
CA LEU A 277 6.07 -12.61 11.67
C LEU A 277 5.67 -14.03 11.30
N THR A 278 5.66 -14.34 10.01
CA THR A 278 5.55 -15.72 9.54
C THR A 278 6.91 -16.40 9.68
N SER A 279 6.92 -17.60 10.25
CA SER A 279 8.15 -18.38 10.40
C SER A 279 8.78 -18.71 9.04
N THR A 280 10.08 -18.50 8.92
CA THR A 280 10.89 -18.93 7.78
C THR A 280 11.96 -19.92 8.19
N GLU A 281 11.74 -20.65 9.29
CA GLU A 281 12.59 -21.70 9.78
C GLU A 281 12.41 -22.99 8.98
N GLU A 282 13.47 -23.75 8.78
CA GLU A 282 13.43 -24.98 7.95
C GLU A 282 12.48 -26.06 8.49
N ASN A 283 12.24 -26.06 9.80
CA ASN A 283 11.32 -27.00 10.46
C ASN A 283 9.85 -26.55 10.41
N ASP A 284 9.55 -25.33 9.96
CA ASP A 284 8.18 -24.89 9.73
C ASP A 284 7.60 -25.58 8.50
N PRO A 285 6.49 -26.29 8.60
CA PRO A 285 5.97 -27.12 7.49
C PRO A 285 5.52 -26.27 6.29
N TRP A 286 5.01 -25.05 6.50
CA TRP A 286 4.59 -24.17 5.42
C TRP A 286 5.80 -23.58 4.70
N TRP A 287 6.76 -23.06 5.46
CA TRP A 287 8.00 -22.55 4.88
C TRP A 287 8.80 -23.63 4.19
N SER A 288 8.89 -24.83 4.78
CA SER A 288 9.58 -25.97 4.18
C SER A 288 8.97 -26.33 2.83
N ALA A 289 7.64 -26.41 2.73
CA ALA A 289 6.94 -26.69 1.47
C ALA A 289 7.18 -25.59 0.42
N PHE A 290 7.06 -24.31 0.82
CA PHE A 290 7.28 -23.17 -0.04
C PHE A 290 8.72 -23.11 -0.57
N SER A 291 9.70 -23.14 0.33
CA SER A 291 11.12 -23.02 -0.01
C SER A 291 11.63 -24.22 -0.81
N ALA A 292 11.19 -25.45 -0.49
CA ALA A 292 11.53 -26.64 -1.26
C ALA A 292 10.98 -26.58 -2.69
N ALA A 293 9.75 -26.09 -2.88
CA ALA A 293 9.18 -25.90 -4.21
C ALA A 293 9.97 -24.86 -5.02
N CYS A 294 10.36 -23.74 -4.40
CA CYS A 294 11.21 -22.73 -5.03
C CYS A 294 12.59 -23.31 -5.42
N LYS A 295 13.22 -24.05 -4.52
CA LYS A 295 14.49 -24.72 -4.77
C LYS A 295 14.41 -25.72 -5.93
N ALA A 296 13.32 -26.48 -6.02
CA ALA A 296 13.08 -27.43 -7.13
C ALA A 296 12.91 -26.74 -8.49
N MET A 297 12.55 -25.45 -8.49
CA MET A 297 12.45 -24.59 -9.68
C MET A 297 13.74 -23.79 -9.96
N ASN A 298 14.82 -24.01 -9.20
CA ASN A 298 16.04 -23.19 -9.22
C ASN A 298 15.77 -21.70 -8.97
N ILE A 299 14.82 -21.40 -8.09
CA ILE A 299 14.50 -20.04 -7.65
C ILE A 299 15.34 -19.72 -6.41
N THR A 300 16.10 -18.62 -6.48
CA THR A 300 16.75 -18.02 -5.31
C THR A 300 15.77 -17.06 -4.62
N LEU A 301 15.63 -17.19 -3.30
CA LEU A 301 14.75 -16.35 -2.49
C LEU A 301 15.58 -15.37 -1.65
N GLU A 302 15.14 -14.13 -1.64
CA GLU A 302 15.57 -13.09 -0.70
C GLU A 302 14.44 -12.85 0.31
N LYS A 303 14.74 -13.06 1.60
CA LYS A 303 13.74 -12.89 2.69
C LYS A 303 13.81 -11.49 3.23
N GLU A 304 12.69 -10.78 3.21
CA GLU A 304 12.62 -9.39 3.66
C GLU A 304 11.36 -9.11 4.50
N ILE A 305 11.42 -8.04 5.26
CA ILE A 305 10.26 -7.38 5.86
C ILE A 305 9.71 -6.39 4.83
N PHE A 306 8.41 -6.47 4.54
CA PHE A 306 7.78 -5.57 3.57
C PHE A 306 7.86 -4.12 4.03
N PRO A 307 8.38 -3.21 3.20
CA PRO A 307 8.60 -1.82 3.62
C PRO A 307 7.30 -0.99 3.72
N ALA A 308 6.23 -1.43 3.09
CA ALA A 308 4.89 -0.85 3.19
C ALA A 308 3.98 -1.71 4.07
N ALA A 309 2.74 -1.94 3.67
CA ALA A 309 1.79 -2.80 4.37
C ALA A 309 0.82 -3.40 3.35
N THR A 310 0.43 -4.66 3.55
CA THR A 310 -0.55 -5.41 2.76
C THR A 310 -1.65 -5.97 3.66
N ASP A 311 -2.61 -6.66 3.09
CA ASP A 311 -3.66 -7.34 3.85
C ASP A 311 -3.13 -8.51 4.69
N SER A 312 -1.92 -9.02 4.41
CA SER A 312 -1.23 -10.04 5.21
C SER A 312 -1.08 -9.66 6.69
N ARG A 313 -1.01 -8.35 7.02
CA ARG A 313 -0.93 -7.89 8.42
C ARG A 313 -2.15 -8.28 9.25
N PHE A 314 -3.34 -8.24 8.64
CA PHE A 314 -4.58 -8.59 9.32
C PHE A 314 -4.70 -10.11 9.49
N ILE A 315 -4.22 -10.88 8.52
CA ILE A 315 -4.18 -12.35 8.57
C ILE A 315 -3.20 -12.80 9.66
N ARG A 316 -1.99 -12.22 9.69
CA ARG A 316 -1.01 -12.50 10.76
C ARG A 316 -1.51 -12.07 12.14
N ALA A 317 -2.31 -10.98 12.22
CA ALA A 317 -2.86 -10.51 13.49
C ALA A 317 -3.82 -11.51 14.14
N VAL A 318 -4.48 -12.37 13.37
CA VAL A 318 -5.33 -13.44 13.88
C VAL A 318 -4.60 -14.79 14.01
N GLY A 319 -3.27 -14.78 13.92
CA GLY A 319 -2.41 -15.93 14.16
C GLY A 319 -2.21 -16.88 12.98
N ILE A 320 -2.66 -16.50 11.78
CA ILE A 320 -2.49 -17.31 10.57
C ILE A 320 -1.21 -16.87 9.86
N PRO A 321 -0.27 -17.78 9.54
CA PRO A 321 0.92 -17.46 8.79
C PRO A 321 0.57 -16.98 7.37
N ALA A 322 1.20 -15.88 6.95
CA ALA A 322 1.00 -15.29 5.64
C ALA A 322 2.33 -14.84 5.04
N ILE A 323 2.55 -15.12 3.77
CA ILE A 323 3.73 -14.73 3.00
C ILE A 323 3.27 -13.84 1.85
N GLY A 324 3.93 -12.68 1.70
CA GLY A 324 3.85 -11.84 0.52
C GLY A 324 4.84 -12.34 -0.54
N PHE A 325 4.35 -12.62 -1.75
CA PHE A 325 5.19 -13.12 -2.84
C PHE A 325 4.62 -12.82 -4.20
N SER A 326 5.37 -12.09 -5.02
CA SER A 326 5.08 -11.85 -6.43
C SER A 326 6.20 -12.41 -7.30
N PRO A 327 5.93 -13.37 -8.20
CA PRO A 327 6.99 -14.03 -8.99
C PRO A 327 7.45 -13.15 -10.17
N MET A 328 8.02 -11.96 -9.85
CA MET A 328 8.44 -10.94 -10.80
C MET A 328 9.92 -10.60 -10.60
N ASN A 329 10.83 -11.47 -11.05
CA ASN A 329 12.27 -11.16 -11.08
C ASN A 329 12.67 -10.43 -12.36
N ARG A 330 13.86 -9.82 -12.40
CA ARG A 330 14.37 -8.99 -13.50
C ARG A 330 13.40 -7.90 -13.93
N THR A 331 12.69 -7.36 -12.96
CA THR A 331 11.61 -6.39 -13.17
C THR A 331 11.86 -5.20 -12.24
N PRO A 332 11.92 -3.97 -12.73
CA PRO A 332 12.08 -2.80 -11.87
C PRO A 332 10.85 -2.66 -10.96
N ILE A 333 11.04 -2.13 -9.77
CA ILE A 333 9.94 -1.88 -8.82
C ILE A 333 9.26 -0.57 -9.25
N LEU A 334 8.05 -0.66 -9.79
CA LEU A 334 7.29 0.47 -10.33
C LEU A 334 5.85 0.56 -9.77
N LEU A 335 5.56 -0.17 -8.68
CA LEU A 335 4.23 -0.06 -8.05
C LEU A 335 3.96 1.41 -7.67
N HIS A 336 2.74 1.89 -7.93
CA HIS A 336 2.30 3.28 -7.76
C HIS A 336 3.09 4.33 -8.57
N ASP A 337 4.07 3.91 -9.37
CA ASP A 337 4.84 4.81 -10.20
C ASP A 337 4.21 4.97 -11.60
N HIS A 338 4.67 5.97 -12.36
CA HIS A 338 4.29 6.12 -13.76
C HIS A 338 5.01 5.08 -14.61
N ASN A 339 4.37 4.70 -15.73
CA ASN A 339 4.92 3.71 -16.67
C ASN A 339 5.15 2.32 -16.04
N GLU A 340 4.38 1.96 -15.03
CA GLU A 340 4.32 0.61 -14.47
C GLU A 340 4.11 -0.40 -15.61
N TYR A 341 4.94 -1.43 -15.65
CA TYR A 341 4.84 -2.47 -16.66
C TYR A 341 5.29 -3.83 -16.13
N LEU A 342 4.80 -4.88 -16.75
CA LEU A 342 5.28 -6.24 -16.54
C LEU A 342 5.56 -6.90 -17.90
N ASN A 343 6.72 -7.57 -18.02
CA ASN A 343 7.05 -8.30 -19.23
C ASN A 343 6.22 -9.59 -19.34
N GLU A 344 5.71 -9.89 -20.53
CA GLU A 344 4.86 -11.07 -20.81
C GLU A 344 5.54 -12.38 -20.41
N HIS A 345 6.83 -12.56 -20.65
CA HIS A 345 7.55 -13.78 -20.25
C HIS A 345 7.62 -13.93 -18.73
N VAL A 346 7.84 -12.84 -18.00
CA VAL A 346 7.84 -12.83 -16.53
C VAL A 346 6.44 -13.19 -16.01
N PHE A 347 5.40 -12.58 -16.58
CA PHE A 347 4.01 -12.88 -16.25
C PHE A 347 3.68 -14.37 -16.46
N LEU A 348 4.00 -14.93 -17.62
CA LEU A 348 3.73 -16.34 -17.93
C LEU A 348 4.53 -17.31 -17.06
N LYS A 349 5.80 -16.97 -16.75
CA LYS A 349 6.63 -17.72 -15.81
C LYS A 349 5.99 -17.73 -14.41
N GLY A 350 5.44 -16.61 -13.98
CA GLY A 350 4.76 -16.49 -12.68
C GLY A 350 3.59 -17.47 -12.52
N ILE A 351 2.82 -17.73 -13.58
CA ILE A 351 1.76 -18.75 -13.56
C ILE A 351 2.33 -20.13 -13.21
N SER A 352 3.45 -20.51 -13.83
CA SER A 352 4.08 -21.81 -13.59
C SER A 352 4.70 -21.88 -12.18
N VAL A 353 5.18 -20.77 -11.64
CA VAL A 353 5.67 -20.68 -10.26
C VAL A 353 4.53 -20.91 -9.28
N PHE A 354 3.41 -20.20 -9.44
CA PHE A 354 2.25 -20.39 -8.56
C PHE A 354 1.61 -21.78 -8.68
N GLU A 355 1.57 -22.37 -9.87
CA GLU A 355 1.12 -23.74 -10.06
C GLU A 355 1.90 -24.72 -9.17
N ARG A 356 3.24 -24.58 -9.11
CA ARG A 356 4.11 -25.39 -8.26
C ARG A 356 3.93 -25.08 -6.78
N LEU A 357 3.86 -23.80 -6.41
CA LEU A 357 3.68 -23.36 -5.03
C LEU A 357 2.33 -23.82 -4.46
N ILE A 358 1.23 -23.62 -5.19
CA ILE A 358 -0.10 -24.08 -4.76
C ILE A 358 -0.10 -25.59 -4.59
N SER A 359 0.49 -26.34 -5.52
CA SER A 359 0.59 -27.81 -5.41
C SER A 359 1.37 -28.21 -4.16
N ALA A 360 2.49 -27.55 -3.85
CA ALA A 360 3.31 -27.87 -2.69
C ALA A 360 2.60 -27.52 -1.37
N LEU A 361 2.06 -26.32 -1.26
CA LEU A 361 1.38 -25.84 -0.05
C LEU A 361 0.11 -26.67 0.24
N THR A 362 -0.65 -27.03 -0.78
CA THR A 362 -1.84 -27.88 -0.60
C THR A 362 -1.51 -29.32 -0.31
N SER A 363 -0.24 -29.72 -0.39
CA SER A 363 0.25 -31.06 -0.03
C SER A 363 0.81 -31.14 1.40
N VAL A 364 0.85 -30.05 2.14
CA VAL A 364 1.23 -30.03 3.56
C VAL A 364 0.21 -30.86 4.34
N PRO A 365 0.63 -31.89 5.13
CA PRO A 365 -0.28 -32.71 5.90
C PRO A 365 -1.13 -31.91 6.90
N ALA A 366 -2.30 -32.41 7.24
CA ALA A 366 -3.11 -31.82 8.31
C ALA A 366 -2.36 -31.89 9.64
N PHE A 367 -2.48 -30.85 10.43
CA PHE A 367 -1.92 -30.82 11.77
C PHE A 367 -2.87 -31.49 12.78
N PRO A 368 -2.36 -31.97 13.94
CA PRO A 368 -3.19 -32.65 14.93
C PRO A 368 -4.38 -31.84 15.45
N ASP A 369 -4.26 -30.52 15.43
CA ASP A 369 -5.28 -29.55 15.88
C ASP A 369 -6.26 -29.13 14.76
N GLU A 370 -6.03 -29.59 13.53
CA GLU A 370 -6.92 -29.39 12.39
C GLU A 370 -7.88 -30.56 12.16
N ALA A 371 -7.80 -31.63 12.97
CA ALA A 371 -8.54 -32.90 12.80
C ALA A 371 -9.95 -32.86 13.44
#